data_d7e6f7a968298fe33ebe4918ec112106
#
_entry.id   d7e6f7a968298fe33ebe4918ec112106
#
_cell.length_a   1.000
_cell.length_b   1.000
_cell.length_c   1.000
_cell.angle_alpha   90.00
_cell.angle_beta   90.00
_cell.angle_gamma   90.00
#
_symmetry.space_group_name_H-M   'P 1'
#
loop_
_entity.id
_entity.type
_entity.pdbx_description
1 polymer ?
#
loop_
_entity_poly.entity_id
_entity_poly.type
_entity_poly.pdbx_seq_one_letter_code
_entity_poly.pdbx_strand_id
1 'polypeptide(L)'
;MGDTPKGMYKKLVELNRAGKLSFASVVIFCMNEFIWLEKNAPQSCQSYMDEYLLKHVDTKAVNIYILDGRTKNYEKECSNFELAIRQKGGIDLFVGGVGADGHIAFNEPFSSLDSHTRVKTLTTETMKIKAKLFGGDISKVPHTVLTVGTGTIM
;
A
#
# COMPACT_ATOMS: atom_id res chain seq x y z
N MET A 1 3.79 -4.52 -1.92
CA MET A 1 4.39 -5.65 -1.18
C MET A 1 5.31 -6.42 -2.11
N GLY A 2 6.48 -6.79 -1.64
CA GLY A 2 7.51 -7.52 -2.38
C GLY A 2 8.85 -7.43 -1.68
N ASP A 3 9.89 -8.01 -2.24
CA ASP A 3 11.21 -8.04 -1.60
C ASP A 3 12.03 -6.78 -1.85
N THR A 4 11.76 -6.07 -2.94
CA THR A 4 12.52 -4.89 -3.36
C THR A 4 12.70 -3.81 -2.27
N PRO A 5 11.65 -3.38 -1.53
CA PRO A 5 11.81 -2.31 -0.53
C PRO A 5 12.36 -2.79 0.82
N LYS A 6 12.49 -4.10 1.08
CA LYS A 6 12.91 -4.62 2.39
C LYS A 6 14.25 -4.07 2.84
N GLY A 7 15.23 -3.99 1.94
CA GLY A 7 16.56 -3.41 2.23
C GLY A 7 16.48 -1.95 2.64
N MET A 8 15.64 -1.17 1.97
CA MET A 8 15.39 0.24 2.31
C MET A 8 14.74 0.35 3.70
N TYR A 9 13.68 -0.42 3.98
CA TYR A 9 13.01 -0.40 5.29
C TYR A 9 13.98 -0.78 6.42
N LYS A 10 14.79 -1.83 6.22
CA LYS A 10 15.82 -2.19 7.19
C LYS A 10 16.74 -1.01 7.48
N LYS A 11 17.20 -0.30 6.45
CA LYS A 11 18.09 0.86 6.61
C LYS A 11 17.39 2.02 7.33
N LEU A 12 16.13 2.30 7.02
CA LEU A 12 15.34 3.32 7.72
C LEU A 12 15.17 3.00 9.21
N VAL A 13 14.90 1.74 9.56
CA VAL A 13 14.83 1.26 10.95
C VAL A 13 16.17 1.43 11.67
N GLU A 14 17.30 1.06 11.04
CA GLU A 14 18.62 1.27 11.59
C GLU A 14 18.91 2.76 11.88
N LEU A 15 18.58 3.64 10.95
CA LEU A 15 18.77 5.09 11.10
C LEU A 15 17.87 5.66 12.20
N ASN A 16 16.62 5.20 12.31
CA ASN A 16 15.71 5.61 13.37
C ASN A 16 16.23 5.17 14.74
N ARG A 17 16.62 3.90 14.91
CA ARG A 17 17.19 3.37 16.16
C ARG A 17 18.47 4.07 16.57
N ALA A 18 19.26 4.54 15.60
CA ALA A 18 20.49 5.30 15.85
C ALA A 18 20.23 6.80 16.14
N GLY A 19 18.97 7.25 16.19
CA GLY A 19 18.59 8.65 16.40
C GLY A 19 18.95 9.59 15.24
N LYS A 20 19.30 9.04 14.06
CA LYS A 20 19.67 9.82 12.87
C LYS A 20 18.47 10.19 11.99
N LEU A 21 17.35 9.56 12.21
CA LEU A 21 16.08 9.78 11.49
C LEU A 21 14.93 9.57 12.47
N SER A 22 13.91 10.42 12.43
CA SER A 22 12.68 10.28 13.21
C SER A 22 11.47 10.20 12.29
N PHE A 23 10.52 9.33 12.63
CA PHE A 23 9.21 9.21 12.00
C PHE A 23 8.10 9.84 12.84
N ALA A 24 8.42 10.51 13.96
CA ALA A 24 7.43 11.05 14.90
C ALA A 24 6.47 12.06 14.28
N SER A 25 6.91 12.79 13.25
CA SER A 25 6.10 13.76 12.48
C SER A 25 5.77 13.29 11.05
N VAL A 26 6.26 12.12 10.65
CA VAL A 26 6.00 11.58 9.31
C VAL A 26 4.59 11.01 9.23
N VAL A 27 3.85 11.40 8.20
CA VAL A 27 2.54 10.82 7.86
C VAL A 27 2.73 9.75 6.79
N ILE A 28 2.22 8.55 7.04
CA ILE A 28 2.41 7.39 6.16
C ILE A 28 1.06 6.97 5.57
N PHE A 29 1.00 6.92 4.25
CA PHE A 29 -0.13 6.39 3.49
C PHE A 29 0.27 5.07 2.83
N CYS A 30 -0.42 3.96 3.16
CA CYS A 30 -0.21 2.69 2.49
C CYS A 30 -1.02 2.66 1.19
N MET A 31 -0.33 2.57 0.05
CA MET A 31 -0.88 2.82 -1.29
C MET A 31 -1.94 1.82 -1.76
N ASN A 32 -2.08 0.67 -1.12
CA ASN A 32 -3.06 -0.35 -1.54
C ASN A 32 -3.36 -1.35 -0.42
N GLU A 33 -4.50 -2.06 -0.55
CA GLU A 33 -4.84 -3.21 0.28
C GLU A 33 -5.72 -4.20 -0.52
N PHE A 34 -5.55 -5.48 -0.25
CA PHE A 34 -6.41 -6.51 -0.80
C PHE A 34 -7.82 -6.45 -0.19
N ILE A 35 -8.84 -6.60 -1.02
CA ILE A 35 -10.23 -6.70 -0.57
C ILE A 35 -10.46 -8.12 -0.01
N TRP A 36 -11.22 -8.20 1.09
CA TRP A 36 -11.60 -9.42 1.81
C TRP A 36 -10.49 -10.14 2.59
N LEU A 37 -9.26 -9.67 2.61
CA LEU A 37 -8.26 -10.20 3.53
C LEU A 37 -8.52 -9.74 4.96
N GLU A 38 -8.28 -10.64 5.92
CA GLU A 38 -8.22 -10.26 7.34
C GLU A 38 -7.08 -9.27 7.57
N LYS A 39 -7.30 -8.29 8.46
CA LYS A 39 -6.28 -7.27 8.80
C LYS A 39 -4.95 -7.88 9.23
N ASN A 40 -5.01 -9.00 9.95
CA ASN A 40 -3.84 -9.72 10.45
C ASN A 40 -3.33 -10.81 9.50
N ALA A 41 -3.91 -10.96 8.31
CA ALA A 41 -3.41 -11.91 7.33
C ALA A 41 -1.97 -11.54 6.95
N PRO A 42 -1.03 -12.50 6.94
CA PRO A 42 0.36 -12.20 6.58
C PRO A 42 0.50 -11.58 5.18
N GLN A 43 -0.48 -11.79 4.32
CA GLN A 43 -0.53 -11.28 2.95
C GLN A 43 -1.14 -9.87 2.85
N SER A 44 -1.69 -9.31 3.94
CA SER A 44 -2.23 -7.94 3.91
C SER A 44 -1.10 -6.90 3.80
N CYS A 45 -1.41 -5.77 3.18
CA CYS A 45 -0.46 -4.66 3.11
C CYS A 45 -0.17 -4.10 4.50
N GLN A 46 -1.17 -4.08 5.37
CA GLN A 46 -0.98 -3.68 6.77
C GLN A 46 0.05 -4.57 7.47
N SER A 47 -0.13 -5.89 7.45
CA SER A 47 0.81 -6.82 8.09
C SER A 47 2.22 -6.69 7.55
N TYR A 48 2.36 -6.50 6.24
CA TYR A 48 3.66 -6.25 5.60
C TYR A 48 4.32 -4.96 6.11
N MET A 49 3.58 -3.85 6.17
CA MET A 49 4.13 -2.58 6.66
C MET A 49 4.47 -2.65 8.14
N ASP A 50 3.65 -3.31 8.93
CA ASP A 50 3.90 -3.55 10.36
C ASP A 50 5.18 -4.34 10.58
N GLU A 51 5.36 -5.43 9.83
CA GLU A 51 6.52 -6.31 9.96
C GLU A 51 7.84 -5.63 9.59
N TYR A 52 7.85 -4.84 8.50
CA TYR A 52 9.10 -4.32 7.96
C TYR A 52 9.41 -2.88 8.35
N LEU A 53 8.45 -2.09 8.83
CA LEU A 53 8.64 -0.68 9.16
C LEU A 53 7.90 -0.22 10.41
N LEU A 54 6.56 -0.24 10.43
CA LEU A 54 5.76 0.55 11.36
C LEU A 54 5.98 0.19 12.84
N LYS A 55 6.19 -1.09 13.15
CA LYS A 55 6.49 -1.56 14.52
C LYS A 55 7.91 -1.27 14.99
N HIS A 56 8.77 -0.77 14.11
CA HIS A 56 10.20 -0.65 14.38
C HIS A 56 10.69 0.80 14.42
N VAL A 57 9.82 1.76 14.12
CA VAL A 57 10.12 3.20 14.09
C VAL A 57 9.19 3.98 15.02
N ASP A 58 9.56 5.22 15.34
CA ASP A 58 8.85 6.09 16.29
C ASP A 58 7.61 6.79 15.68
N THR A 59 6.98 6.19 14.66
CA THR A 59 5.77 6.74 14.05
C THR A 59 4.58 6.70 15.01
N LYS A 60 3.70 7.70 14.92
CA LYS A 60 2.47 7.75 15.72
C LYS A 60 1.31 7.10 14.97
N ALA A 61 0.49 6.30 15.65
CA ALA A 61 -0.65 5.62 15.04
C ALA A 61 -1.60 6.57 14.31
N VAL A 62 -1.80 7.80 14.82
CA VAL A 62 -2.63 8.85 14.20
C VAL A 62 -2.10 9.36 12.86
N ASN A 63 -0.85 9.07 12.55
CA ASN A 63 -0.20 9.44 11.30
C ASN A 63 -0.11 8.28 10.29
N ILE A 64 -0.73 7.14 10.58
CA ILE A 64 -0.71 5.96 9.69
C ILE A 64 -2.09 5.80 9.07
N TYR A 65 -2.14 5.83 7.74
CA TYR A 65 -3.36 5.67 6.94
C TYR A 65 -3.24 4.41 6.10
N ILE A 66 -4.15 3.48 6.32
CA ILE A 66 -4.22 2.19 5.63
C ILE A 66 -5.65 2.02 5.13
N LEU A 67 -5.80 1.62 3.87
CA LEU A 67 -7.11 1.32 3.28
C LEU A 67 -7.73 0.08 3.95
N ASP A 68 -9.01 0.15 4.31
CA ASP A 68 -9.74 -0.99 4.88
C ASP A 68 -10.37 -1.85 3.78
N GLY A 69 -9.69 -2.93 3.41
CA GLY A 69 -10.18 -3.91 2.43
C GLY A 69 -11.43 -4.68 2.86
N ARG A 70 -11.91 -4.52 4.11
CA ARG A 70 -13.11 -5.16 4.66
C ARG A 70 -14.27 -4.21 4.93
N THR A 71 -14.11 -2.95 4.56
CA THR A 71 -15.19 -1.96 4.67
C THR A 71 -16.45 -2.41 3.94
N LYS A 72 -17.61 -1.97 4.41
CA LYS A 72 -18.90 -2.17 3.72
C LYS A 72 -19.13 -1.16 2.59
N ASN A 73 -18.33 -0.11 2.53
CA ASN A 73 -18.48 0.97 1.53
C ASN A 73 -17.10 1.42 1.02
N TYR A 74 -16.64 0.76 -0.04
CA TYR A 74 -15.35 1.04 -0.66
C TYR A 74 -15.24 2.45 -1.25
N GLU A 75 -16.33 2.99 -1.79
CA GLU A 75 -16.35 4.35 -2.34
C GLU A 75 -16.07 5.37 -1.26
N LYS A 76 -16.75 5.25 -0.11
CA LYS A 76 -16.54 6.11 1.04
C LYS A 76 -15.14 5.96 1.60
N GLU A 77 -14.63 4.74 1.68
CA GLU A 77 -13.27 4.47 2.15
C GLU A 77 -12.23 5.17 1.26
N CYS A 78 -12.33 5.00 -0.05
CA CYS A 78 -11.45 5.65 -1.01
C CYS A 78 -11.54 7.18 -0.94
N SER A 79 -12.76 7.72 -0.86
CA SER A 79 -12.98 9.17 -0.75
C SER A 79 -12.39 9.74 0.55
N ASN A 80 -12.54 9.04 1.67
CA ASN A 80 -11.94 9.44 2.95
C ASN A 80 -10.41 9.40 2.89
N PHE A 81 -9.84 8.39 2.23
CA PHE A 81 -8.38 8.27 2.05
C PHE A 81 -7.83 9.44 1.22
N GLU A 82 -8.47 9.78 0.11
CA GLU A 82 -8.12 10.96 -0.71
C GLU A 82 -8.28 12.27 0.06
N LEU A 83 -9.35 12.38 0.87
CA LEU A 83 -9.56 13.55 1.73
C LEU A 83 -8.44 13.69 2.75
N ALA A 84 -8.04 12.59 3.39
CA ALA A 84 -6.94 12.58 4.34
C ALA A 84 -5.62 13.02 3.70
N ILE A 85 -5.30 12.55 2.48
CA ILE A 85 -4.12 13.00 1.73
C ILE A 85 -4.17 14.53 1.52
N ARG A 86 -5.30 15.06 1.04
CA ARG A 86 -5.46 16.52 0.84
C ARG A 86 -5.34 17.31 2.13
N GLN A 87 -5.93 16.83 3.23
CA GLN A 87 -5.87 17.50 4.54
C GLN A 87 -4.45 17.51 5.14
N LYS A 88 -3.59 16.57 4.74
CA LYS A 88 -2.18 16.52 5.14
C LYS A 88 -1.27 17.32 4.22
N GLY A 89 -1.80 17.97 3.20
CA GLY A 89 -1.04 18.81 2.26
C GLY A 89 -0.56 18.07 1.01
N GLY A 90 -1.03 16.84 0.77
CA GLY A 90 -0.60 16.01 -0.36
C GLY A 90 0.44 14.97 0.02
N ILE A 91 1.15 14.47 -0.97
CA ILE A 91 2.22 13.47 -0.85
C ILE A 91 3.55 14.12 -1.23
N ASP A 92 4.47 14.28 -0.27
CA ASP A 92 5.81 14.82 -0.53
C ASP A 92 6.74 13.77 -1.18
N LEU A 93 6.54 12.49 -0.85
CA LEU A 93 7.36 11.40 -1.36
C LEU A 93 6.52 10.15 -1.59
N PHE A 94 6.48 9.69 -2.82
CA PHE A 94 5.92 8.40 -3.18
C PHE A 94 7.04 7.37 -3.40
N VAL A 95 6.95 6.25 -2.68
CA VAL A 95 7.89 5.13 -2.84
C VAL A 95 7.11 3.92 -3.34
N GLY A 96 7.32 3.56 -4.58
CA GLY A 96 6.65 2.44 -5.22
C GLY A 96 7.57 1.68 -6.17
N GLY A 97 7.20 0.46 -6.48
CA GLY A 97 7.82 -0.31 -7.54
C GLY A 97 7.05 -0.17 -8.85
N VAL A 98 7.69 -0.56 -9.94
CA VAL A 98 7.08 -0.69 -11.26
C VAL A 98 6.84 -2.18 -11.54
N GLY A 99 5.64 -2.56 -11.92
CA GLY A 99 5.30 -3.92 -12.34
C GLY A 99 5.98 -4.31 -13.66
N ALA A 100 5.96 -5.61 -13.99
CA ALA A 100 6.58 -6.12 -15.21
C ALA A 100 5.94 -5.55 -16.49
N ASP A 101 4.69 -5.13 -16.41
CA ASP A 101 3.88 -4.49 -17.46
C ASP A 101 3.88 -2.96 -17.37
N GLY A 102 4.70 -2.38 -16.49
CA GLY A 102 4.83 -0.93 -16.30
C GLY A 102 3.84 -0.31 -15.31
N HIS A 103 2.95 -1.09 -14.67
CA HIS A 103 2.01 -0.53 -13.71
C HIS A 103 2.68 -0.01 -12.43
N ILE A 104 2.13 1.05 -11.84
CA ILE A 104 2.51 1.59 -10.52
C ILE A 104 1.33 1.34 -9.56
N ALA A 105 1.62 0.92 -8.32
CA ALA A 105 0.63 0.41 -7.37
C ALA A 105 -0.15 -0.76 -8.01
N PHE A 106 -1.50 -0.75 -8.03
CA PHE A 106 -2.31 -1.68 -8.83
C PHE A 106 -3.05 -0.96 -9.97
N ASN A 107 -2.42 0.07 -10.54
CA ASN A 107 -2.92 0.71 -11.75
C ASN A 107 -2.55 -0.15 -12.96
N GLU A 108 -3.29 -1.23 -13.12
CA GLU A 108 -3.16 -2.17 -14.25
C GLU A 108 -3.21 -1.43 -15.60
N PRO A 109 -2.67 -2.01 -16.70
CA PRO A 109 -2.71 -1.41 -18.02
C PRO A 109 -4.09 -0.84 -18.38
N PHE A 110 -4.13 0.26 -19.11
CA PHE A 110 -5.33 1.04 -19.45
C PHE A 110 -6.01 1.75 -18.26
N SER A 111 -5.38 1.86 -17.11
CA SER A 111 -5.85 2.77 -16.06
C SER A 111 -5.67 4.22 -16.48
N SER A 112 -6.69 5.06 -16.20
CA SER A 112 -6.61 6.50 -16.50
C SER A 112 -5.49 7.15 -15.70
N LEU A 113 -4.75 8.06 -16.33
CA LEU A 113 -3.74 8.88 -15.66
C LEU A 113 -4.33 9.82 -14.60
N ASP A 114 -5.59 10.20 -14.76
CA ASP A 114 -6.35 11.05 -13.82
C ASP A 114 -7.14 10.25 -12.79
N SER A 115 -6.81 8.96 -12.62
CA SER A 115 -7.52 8.12 -11.65
C SER A 115 -7.11 8.43 -10.22
N HIS A 116 -8.10 8.43 -9.32
CA HIS A 116 -7.90 8.52 -7.87
C HIS A 116 -7.99 7.14 -7.20
N THR A 117 -7.87 7.11 -5.86
CA THR A 117 -8.01 5.89 -5.05
C THR A 117 -9.35 5.21 -5.32
N ARG A 118 -9.32 3.91 -5.63
CA ARG A 118 -10.51 3.14 -6.04
C ARG A 118 -10.33 1.65 -5.89
N VAL A 119 -11.43 0.91 -6.07
CA VAL A 119 -11.41 -0.54 -6.31
C VAL A 119 -10.84 -0.81 -7.71
N LYS A 120 -9.95 -1.79 -7.81
CA LYS A 120 -9.39 -2.27 -9.08
C LYS A 120 -9.41 -3.79 -9.11
N THR A 121 -9.81 -4.34 -10.25
CA THR A 121 -9.67 -5.79 -10.53
C THR A 121 -8.25 -6.06 -11.01
N LEU A 122 -7.64 -7.11 -10.49
CA LEU A 122 -6.31 -7.55 -10.89
C LEU A 122 -6.35 -8.32 -12.21
N THR A 123 -5.35 -8.13 -13.05
CA THR A 123 -5.14 -8.98 -14.22
C THR A 123 -4.68 -10.38 -13.79
N THR A 124 -4.90 -11.37 -14.64
CA THR A 124 -4.41 -12.73 -14.41
C THR A 124 -2.89 -12.77 -14.22
N GLU A 125 -2.14 -11.93 -14.94
CA GLU A 125 -0.69 -11.84 -14.81
C GLU A 125 -0.28 -11.32 -13.44
N THR A 126 -0.92 -10.26 -12.95
CA THR A 126 -0.68 -9.74 -11.60
C THR A 126 -1.03 -10.79 -10.55
N MET A 127 -2.14 -11.52 -10.70
CA MET A 127 -2.53 -12.59 -9.79
C MET A 127 -1.49 -13.71 -9.76
N LYS A 128 -0.95 -14.14 -10.90
CA LYS A 128 0.14 -15.14 -10.98
C LYS A 128 1.38 -14.69 -10.19
N ILE A 129 1.78 -13.43 -10.35
CA ILE A 129 2.91 -12.85 -9.62
C ILE A 129 2.63 -12.82 -8.11
N LYS A 130 1.42 -12.41 -7.71
CA LYS A 130 1.01 -12.33 -6.30
C LYS A 130 0.76 -13.70 -5.66
N ALA A 131 0.54 -14.75 -6.43
CA ALA A 131 0.35 -16.12 -5.92
C ALA A 131 1.50 -16.58 -5.01
N LYS A 132 2.72 -16.07 -5.21
CA LYS A 132 3.86 -16.33 -4.32
C LYS A 132 3.56 -15.97 -2.85
N LEU A 133 2.75 -14.95 -2.59
CA LEU A 133 2.32 -14.54 -1.25
C LEU A 133 1.29 -15.51 -0.65
N PHE A 134 0.65 -16.31 -1.49
CA PHE A 134 -0.43 -17.24 -1.15
C PHE A 134 0.00 -18.71 -1.34
N GLY A 135 1.28 -19.01 -1.12
CA GLY A 135 1.83 -20.37 -1.23
C GLY A 135 1.88 -20.90 -2.67
N GLY A 136 1.90 -20.03 -3.67
CA GLY A 136 1.90 -20.37 -5.09
C GLY A 136 0.50 -20.64 -5.68
N ASP A 137 -0.55 -20.54 -4.86
CA ASP A 137 -1.93 -20.85 -5.28
C ASP A 137 -2.65 -19.58 -5.76
N ILE A 138 -2.82 -19.45 -7.07
CA ILE A 138 -3.49 -18.31 -7.70
C ILE A 138 -4.98 -18.20 -7.26
N SER A 139 -5.63 -19.32 -6.93
CA SER A 139 -7.04 -19.31 -6.53
C SER A 139 -7.29 -18.62 -5.19
N LYS A 140 -6.24 -18.49 -4.37
CA LYS A 140 -6.26 -17.78 -3.08
C LYS A 140 -5.95 -16.30 -3.17
N VAL A 141 -5.51 -15.82 -4.32
CA VAL A 141 -5.24 -14.39 -4.53
C VAL A 141 -6.56 -13.64 -4.65
N PRO A 142 -6.82 -12.62 -3.83
CA PRO A 142 -8.01 -11.79 -4.02
C PRO A 142 -8.02 -11.14 -5.41
N HIS A 143 -9.17 -11.21 -6.09
CA HIS A 143 -9.31 -10.68 -7.44
C HIS A 143 -9.37 -9.15 -7.47
N THR A 144 -9.69 -8.52 -6.35
CA THR A 144 -9.90 -7.08 -6.23
C THR A 144 -9.06 -6.48 -5.11
N VAL A 145 -8.67 -5.24 -5.33
CA VAL A 145 -7.86 -4.44 -4.41
C VAL A 145 -8.40 -3.02 -4.31
N LEU A 146 -8.12 -2.36 -3.19
CA LEU A 146 -8.12 -0.91 -3.09
C LEU A 146 -6.73 -0.42 -3.47
N THR A 147 -6.62 0.60 -4.30
CA THR A 147 -5.33 1.14 -4.74
C THR A 147 -5.41 2.64 -5.01
N VAL A 148 -4.37 3.37 -4.64
CA VAL A 148 -4.22 4.76 -5.08
C VAL A 148 -4.19 4.82 -6.60
N GLY A 149 -4.80 5.85 -7.15
CA GLY A 149 -4.81 6.09 -8.58
C GLY A 149 -3.55 6.78 -9.07
N THR A 150 -3.34 6.78 -10.39
CA THR A 150 -2.20 7.47 -11.00
C THR A 150 -2.25 8.96 -10.73
N GLY A 151 -3.44 9.59 -10.83
CA GLY A 151 -3.63 11.01 -10.54
C GLY A 151 -3.46 11.39 -9.06
N THR A 152 -3.54 10.41 -8.13
CA THR A 152 -3.20 10.62 -6.72
C THR A 152 -1.68 10.63 -6.51
N ILE A 153 -0.94 9.88 -7.32
CA ILE A 153 0.52 9.71 -7.24
C ILE A 153 1.25 10.89 -7.89
N MET A 154 0.71 11.41 -8.99
CA MET A 154 1.30 12.48 -9.81
C MET A 154 1.02 13.87 -9.22
#